data_3e2d7fc759289636f3e01210f88d99b2
#
_entry.id   3e2d7fc759289636f3e01210f88d99b2
#
_cell.length_a   1.000
_cell.length_b   1.000
_cell.length_c   1.000
_cell.angle_alpha   90.00
_cell.angle_beta   90.00
_cell.angle_gamma   90.00
#
_symmetry.space_group_name_H-M   'P 1'
#
loop_
_entity.id
_entity.type
_entity.pdbx_description
1 polymer ?
#
loop_
_entity_poly.entity_id
_entity_poly.type
_entity_poly.pdbx_seq_one_letter_code
_entity_poly.pdbx_strand_id
1 'polypeptide(L)'
;MLPYTVRELAPALQGSPQHVDPQTKVSGLTTDSRKIQPGQWFVCLQGENSDGHSYAAQAMAHGAAGLIASAKRLPVELQQAPRIEVASPNQALLDWAADYRKRFSGHVLGITGSSGKTTTKEIARHLCQSLDLSLIHISEPTRPLH
;
A
#
# COMPACT_ATOMS: atom_id res chain seq x y z
N MET A 1 5.07 7.69 6.21
CA MET A 1 4.15 6.57 6.56
C MET A 1 4.31 6.27 8.03
N LEU A 2 3.20 6.06 8.76
CA LEU A 2 3.27 5.65 10.16
C LEU A 2 3.88 4.24 10.23
N PRO A 3 4.87 3.99 11.11
CA PRO A 3 5.44 2.65 11.24
C PRO A 3 4.39 1.71 11.85
N TYR A 4 4.23 0.55 11.21
CA TYR A 4 3.41 -0.55 11.73
C TYR A 4 4.29 -1.70 12.17
N THR A 5 3.86 -2.42 13.20
CA THR A 5 4.28 -3.81 13.41
C THR A 5 3.31 -4.74 12.68
N VAL A 6 3.72 -5.99 12.44
CA VAL A 6 2.83 -7.01 11.87
C VAL A 6 1.56 -7.16 12.73
N ARG A 7 1.71 -7.08 14.05
CA ARG A 7 0.59 -7.13 15.01
C ARG A 7 -0.45 -6.04 14.78
N GLU A 8 -0.03 -4.85 14.36
CA GLU A 8 -0.92 -3.72 14.10
C GLU A 8 -1.46 -3.74 12.67
N LEU A 9 -0.63 -4.17 11.73
CA LEU A 9 -0.97 -4.18 10.31
C LEU A 9 -1.96 -5.30 9.95
N ALA A 10 -1.80 -6.48 10.54
CA ALA A 10 -2.64 -7.64 10.21
C ALA A 10 -4.14 -7.39 10.45
N PRO A 11 -4.58 -6.83 11.61
CA PRO A 11 -5.98 -6.47 11.79
C PRO A 11 -6.46 -5.39 10.81
N ALA A 12 -5.62 -4.39 10.50
CA ALA A 12 -5.96 -3.33 9.55
C ALA A 12 -6.18 -3.86 8.12
N LEU A 13 -5.51 -4.96 7.77
CA LEU A 13 -5.67 -5.69 6.52
C LEU A 13 -6.77 -6.77 6.57
N GLN A 14 -7.42 -6.95 7.72
CA GLN A 14 -8.31 -8.08 8.01
C GLN A 14 -7.64 -9.43 7.71
N GLY A 15 -6.35 -9.53 8.02
CA GLY A 15 -5.49 -10.66 7.70
C GLY A 15 -4.95 -11.39 8.93
N SER A 16 -4.36 -12.56 8.69
CA SER A 16 -3.76 -13.42 9.70
C SER A 16 -2.25 -13.56 9.45
N PRO A 17 -1.38 -13.24 10.43
CA PRO A 17 0.06 -13.42 10.29
C PRO A 17 0.42 -14.90 10.23
N GLN A 18 1.32 -15.27 9.30
CA GLN A 18 1.84 -16.61 9.13
C GLN A 18 3.37 -16.57 9.01
N HIS A 19 4.05 -17.44 9.73
CA HIS A 19 5.53 -17.60 9.68
C HIS A 19 6.30 -16.30 9.92
N VAL A 20 5.79 -15.42 10.78
CA VAL A 20 6.41 -14.13 11.10
C VAL A 20 6.17 -13.74 12.55
N ASP A 21 7.17 -13.09 13.16
CA ASP A 21 7.03 -12.53 14.50
C ASP A 21 6.05 -11.32 14.44
N PRO A 22 5.01 -11.29 15.28
CA PRO A 22 4.08 -10.16 15.37
C PRO A 22 4.74 -8.81 15.65
N GLN A 23 5.92 -8.78 16.26
CA GLN A 23 6.68 -7.55 16.55
C GLN A 23 7.54 -7.08 15.36
N THR A 24 7.59 -7.83 14.28
CA THR A 24 8.32 -7.43 13.07
C THR A 24 7.82 -6.08 12.57
N LYS A 25 8.76 -5.14 12.38
CA LYS A 25 8.45 -3.81 11.85
C LYS A 25 8.20 -3.87 10.35
N VAL A 26 7.18 -3.16 9.91
CA VAL A 26 6.84 -2.97 8.49
C VAL A 26 7.17 -1.54 8.11
N SER A 27 8.21 -1.34 7.31
CA SER A 27 8.63 0.00 6.87
C SER A 27 7.78 0.57 5.75
N GLY A 28 7.04 -0.25 5.05
CA GLY A 28 6.13 0.15 3.98
C GLY A 28 5.56 -1.03 3.20
N LEU A 29 4.58 -0.71 2.37
CA LEU A 29 3.96 -1.64 1.43
C LEU A 29 4.33 -1.23 0.00
N THR A 30 4.61 -2.20 -0.86
CA THR A 30 4.89 -1.98 -2.28
C THR A 30 4.18 -3.00 -3.15
N THR A 31 3.83 -2.60 -4.34
CA THR A 31 3.24 -3.47 -5.37
C THR A 31 4.20 -3.72 -6.55
N ASP A 32 5.40 -3.11 -6.52
CA ASP A 32 6.43 -3.30 -7.54
C ASP A 32 7.54 -4.21 -7.00
N SER A 33 7.54 -5.47 -7.45
CA SER A 33 8.52 -6.50 -7.04
C SER A 33 9.97 -6.19 -7.43
N ARG A 34 10.20 -5.20 -8.29
CA ARG A 34 11.53 -4.80 -8.78
C ARG A 34 12.18 -3.73 -7.92
N LYS A 35 11.40 -2.99 -7.12
CA LYS A 35 11.81 -1.79 -6.38
C LYS A 35 11.63 -1.96 -4.87
N ILE A 36 11.85 -3.16 -4.36
CA ILE A 36 11.73 -3.45 -2.94
C ILE A 36 12.80 -2.69 -2.15
N GLN A 37 12.38 -2.03 -1.07
CA GLN A 37 13.28 -1.41 -0.10
C GLN A 37 13.35 -2.25 1.18
N PRO A 38 14.46 -2.19 1.94
CA PRO A 38 14.60 -2.95 3.18
C PRO A 38 13.41 -2.74 4.14
N GLY A 39 12.86 -3.84 4.65
CA GLY A 39 11.72 -3.84 5.57
C GLY A 39 10.36 -3.61 4.91
N GLN A 40 10.29 -3.43 3.59
CA GLN A 40 9.03 -3.37 2.87
C GLN A 40 8.41 -4.75 2.66
N TRP A 41 7.08 -4.75 2.62
CA TRP A 41 6.26 -5.92 2.33
C TRP A 41 5.65 -5.80 0.95
N PHE A 42 5.66 -6.89 0.20
CA PHE A 42 5.09 -6.93 -1.14
C PHE A 42 3.61 -7.33 -1.09
N VAL A 43 2.76 -6.53 -1.76
CA VAL A 43 1.31 -6.80 -1.87
C VAL A 43 1.03 -7.49 -3.20
N CYS A 44 0.53 -8.71 -3.14
CA CYS A 44 0.20 -9.52 -4.31
C CYS A 44 -1.15 -9.09 -4.92
N LEU A 45 -1.21 -7.87 -5.48
CA LEU A 45 -2.44 -7.37 -6.11
C LEU A 45 -2.82 -8.19 -7.34
N GLN A 46 -4.10 -8.41 -7.49
CA GLN A 46 -4.68 -8.99 -8.69
C GLN A 46 -5.18 -7.88 -9.61
N GLY A 47 -4.59 -7.76 -10.79
CA GLY A 47 -5.03 -6.88 -11.87
C GLY A 47 -5.84 -7.62 -12.93
N GLU A 48 -6.31 -6.89 -13.95
CA GLU A 48 -7.07 -7.48 -15.06
C GLU A 48 -6.24 -8.46 -15.89
N ASN A 49 -4.95 -8.13 -16.13
CA ASN A 49 -4.06 -8.87 -17.01
C ASN A 49 -2.87 -9.52 -16.28
N SER A 50 -2.78 -9.37 -14.97
CA SER A 50 -1.66 -9.91 -14.19
C SER A 50 -2.08 -10.23 -12.77
N ASP A 51 -1.48 -11.27 -12.20
CA ASP A 51 -1.65 -11.65 -10.80
C ASP A 51 -0.33 -11.42 -10.06
N GLY A 52 -0.36 -10.55 -9.06
CA GLY A 52 0.81 -10.23 -8.23
C GLY A 52 1.42 -11.43 -7.52
N HIS A 53 0.64 -12.50 -7.28
CA HIS A 53 1.16 -13.74 -6.69
C HIS A 53 2.24 -14.39 -7.56
N SER A 54 2.20 -14.21 -8.89
CA SER A 54 3.24 -14.68 -9.82
C SER A 54 4.58 -13.98 -9.62
N TYR A 55 4.58 -12.78 -9.01
CA TYR A 55 5.78 -11.99 -8.73
C TYR A 55 6.26 -12.13 -7.29
N ALA A 56 5.58 -12.92 -6.46
CA ALA A 56 5.92 -13.07 -5.04
C ALA A 56 7.32 -13.64 -4.83
N ALA A 57 7.72 -14.64 -5.62
CA ALA A 57 9.07 -15.20 -5.56
C ALA A 57 10.14 -14.16 -5.92
N GLN A 58 9.91 -13.36 -6.95
CA GLN A 58 10.80 -12.26 -7.33
C GLN A 58 10.89 -11.21 -6.22
N ALA A 59 9.77 -10.84 -5.60
CA ALA A 59 9.76 -9.88 -4.51
C ALA A 59 10.57 -10.38 -3.31
N MET A 60 10.43 -11.65 -2.93
CA MET A 60 11.23 -12.25 -1.87
C MET A 60 12.73 -12.30 -2.23
N ALA A 61 13.07 -12.62 -3.48
CA ALA A 61 14.45 -12.61 -3.96
C ALA A 61 15.08 -11.20 -3.94
N HIS A 62 14.27 -10.15 -4.14
CA HIS A 62 14.69 -8.75 -4.03
C HIS A 62 14.68 -8.20 -2.59
N GLY A 63 14.43 -9.04 -1.59
CA GLY A 63 14.57 -8.69 -0.18
C GLY A 63 13.28 -8.16 0.47
N ALA A 64 12.10 -8.50 -0.03
CA ALA A 64 10.86 -8.25 0.68
C ALA A 64 10.90 -8.91 2.06
N ALA A 65 10.50 -8.16 3.09
CA ALA A 65 10.44 -8.69 4.46
C ALA A 65 9.27 -9.66 4.67
N GLY A 66 8.28 -9.62 3.78
CA GLY A 66 7.13 -10.51 3.80
C GLY A 66 6.14 -10.17 2.69
N LEU A 67 5.06 -10.94 2.65
CA LEU A 67 4.02 -10.88 1.62
C LEU A 67 2.66 -10.54 2.24
N ILE A 68 1.84 -9.80 1.50
CA ILE A 68 0.39 -9.72 1.73
C ILE A 68 -0.27 -10.45 0.58
N ALA A 69 -0.82 -11.62 0.86
CA ALA A 69 -1.20 -12.56 -0.18
C ALA A 69 -2.37 -13.47 0.24
N SER A 70 -3.05 -14.03 -0.74
CA SER A 70 -3.96 -15.15 -0.53
C SER A 70 -3.18 -16.46 -0.58
N ALA A 71 -3.24 -17.27 0.49
CA ALA A 71 -2.54 -18.55 0.55
C ALA A 71 -2.90 -19.49 -0.60
N LYS A 72 -4.16 -19.45 -1.06
CA LYS A 72 -4.65 -20.28 -2.17
C LYS A 72 -3.97 -19.99 -3.51
N ARG A 73 -3.34 -18.83 -3.65
CA ARG A 73 -2.71 -18.36 -4.89
C ARG A 73 -1.18 -18.33 -4.83
N LEU A 74 -0.61 -18.47 -3.62
CA LEU A 74 0.83 -18.51 -3.47
C LEU A 74 1.41 -19.83 -4.01
N PRO A 75 2.53 -19.77 -4.73
CA PRO A 75 3.31 -20.96 -5.08
C PRO A 75 3.67 -21.80 -3.85
N VAL A 76 3.76 -23.12 -4.05
CA VAL A 76 4.03 -24.06 -2.96
C VAL A 76 5.33 -23.71 -2.22
N GLU A 77 6.34 -23.24 -2.95
CA GLU A 77 7.65 -22.85 -2.44
C GLU A 77 7.59 -21.68 -1.45
N LEU A 78 6.53 -20.88 -1.52
CA LEU A 78 6.34 -19.69 -0.68
C LEU A 78 5.34 -19.92 0.46
N GLN A 79 4.83 -21.13 0.64
CA GLN A 79 3.88 -21.43 1.73
C GLN A 79 4.48 -21.26 3.13
N GLN A 80 5.81 -21.29 3.26
CA GLN A 80 6.53 -21.03 4.51
C GLN A 80 7.14 -19.63 4.58
N ALA A 81 6.92 -18.78 3.57
CA ALA A 81 7.41 -17.41 3.59
C ALA A 81 6.64 -16.56 4.63
N PRO A 82 7.33 -15.58 5.26
CA PRO A 82 6.68 -14.60 6.12
C PRO A 82 5.54 -13.90 5.38
N ARG A 83 4.31 -13.94 5.93
CA ARG A 83 3.17 -13.30 5.26
C ARG A 83 2.06 -12.88 6.22
N ILE A 84 1.25 -11.95 5.77
CA ILE A 84 -0.09 -11.72 6.28
C ILE A 84 -1.05 -12.30 5.24
N GLU A 85 -1.72 -13.36 5.62
CA GLU A 85 -2.68 -14.04 4.77
C GLU A 85 -4.01 -13.29 4.78
N VAL A 86 -4.52 -12.97 3.60
CA VAL A 86 -5.77 -12.23 3.40
C VAL A 86 -6.65 -12.94 2.38
N ALA A 87 -7.95 -12.74 2.46
CA ALA A 87 -8.89 -13.30 1.48
C ALA A 87 -8.71 -12.67 0.09
N SER A 88 -8.52 -11.34 0.05
CA SER A 88 -8.26 -10.55 -1.16
C SER A 88 -7.24 -9.47 -0.86
N PRO A 89 -6.03 -9.52 -1.46
CA PRO A 89 -5.04 -8.46 -1.30
C PRO A 89 -5.53 -7.08 -1.76
N ASN A 90 -6.37 -7.02 -2.80
CA ASN A 90 -6.94 -5.77 -3.28
C ASN A 90 -7.86 -5.14 -2.23
N GLN A 91 -8.77 -5.93 -1.63
CA GLN A 91 -9.64 -5.44 -0.56
C GLN A 91 -8.85 -5.10 0.69
N ALA A 92 -7.88 -5.92 1.08
CA ALA A 92 -7.02 -5.68 2.24
C ALA A 92 -6.29 -4.34 2.15
N LEU A 93 -5.82 -3.95 0.95
CA LEU A 93 -5.18 -2.66 0.74
C LEU A 93 -6.15 -1.49 0.93
N LEU A 94 -7.41 -1.63 0.51
CA LEU A 94 -8.46 -0.63 0.74
C LEU A 94 -8.81 -0.53 2.23
N ASP A 95 -8.93 -1.64 2.92
CA ASP A 95 -9.21 -1.70 4.36
C ASP A 95 -8.09 -1.04 5.17
N TRP A 96 -6.84 -1.32 4.82
CA TRP A 96 -5.69 -0.65 5.42
C TRP A 96 -5.69 0.87 5.14
N ALA A 97 -5.98 1.28 3.92
CA ALA A 97 -6.08 2.71 3.58
C ALA A 97 -7.17 3.41 4.42
N ALA A 98 -8.30 2.74 4.63
CA ALA A 98 -9.38 3.26 5.48
C ALA A 98 -8.95 3.35 6.96
N ASP A 99 -8.24 2.34 7.49
CA ASP A 99 -7.68 2.39 8.85
C ASP A 99 -6.64 3.51 8.99
N TYR A 100 -5.73 3.61 8.02
CA TYR A 100 -4.72 4.67 7.99
C TYR A 100 -5.38 6.06 7.97
N ARG A 101 -6.43 6.24 7.16
CA ARG A 101 -7.19 7.50 7.09
C ARG A 101 -7.82 7.87 8.43
N LYS A 102 -8.33 6.90 9.19
CA LYS A 102 -8.90 7.14 10.54
C LYS A 102 -7.86 7.64 11.54
N ARG A 103 -6.61 7.19 11.42
CA ARG A 103 -5.49 7.60 12.28
C ARG A 103 -4.89 8.95 11.89
N PHE A 104 -5.20 9.44 10.69
CA PHE A 104 -4.71 10.71 10.20
C PHE A 104 -5.59 11.86 10.70
N SER A 105 -5.03 12.73 11.54
CA SER A 105 -5.74 13.86 12.14
C SER A 105 -5.81 15.10 11.25
N GLY A 106 -5.07 15.13 10.13
CA GLY A 106 -5.05 16.25 9.19
C GLY A 106 -6.29 16.34 8.32
N HIS A 107 -6.49 17.51 7.72
CA HIS A 107 -7.52 17.70 6.71
C HIS A 107 -7.11 17.08 5.38
N VAL A 108 -8.07 16.50 4.67
CA VAL A 108 -7.85 15.94 3.32
C VAL A 108 -8.79 16.65 2.37
N LEU A 109 -8.21 17.30 1.37
CA LEU A 109 -8.94 17.95 0.28
C LEU A 109 -8.81 17.10 -0.99
N GLY A 110 -9.92 16.56 -1.47
CA GLY A 110 -9.99 15.85 -2.74
C GLY A 110 -10.38 16.79 -3.87
N ILE A 111 -9.64 16.75 -4.99
CA ILE A 111 -9.93 17.54 -6.19
C ILE A 111 -10.15 16.57 -7.35
N THR A 112 -11.33 16.60 -7.95
CA THR A 112 -11.70 15.78 -9.10
C THR A 112 -12.28 16.63 -10.22
N GLY A 113 -12.30 16.10 -11.42
CA GLY A 113 -12.85 16.78 -12.60
C GLY A 113 -12.20 16.31 -13.89
N SER A 114 -12.80 16.65 -15.04
CA SER A 114 -12.25 16.33 -16.36
C SER A 114 -11.06 17.24 -16.74
N SER A 115 -11.06 18.50 -16.29
CA SER A 115 -10.01 19.49 -16.55
C SER A 115 -9.77 20.39 -15.33
N GLY A 116 -8.67 21.14 -15.31
CA GLY A 116 -8.36 22.13 -14.27
C GLY A 116 -7.90 21.57 -12.92
N LYS A 117 -7.77 20.25 -12.74
CA LYS A 117 -7.33 19.62 -11.48
C LYS A 117 -5.98 20.15 -11.00
N THR A 118 -4.99 20.24 -11.91
CA THR A 118 -3.65 20.71 -11.56
C THR A 118 -3.67 22.18 -11.16
N THR A 119 -4.38 23.04 -11.91
CA THR A 119 -4.53 24.46 -11.60
C THR A 119 -5.20 24.68 -10.24
N THR A 120 -6.32 23.96 -9.98
CA THR A 120 -7.02 24.04 -8.71
C THR A 120 -6.14 23.58 -7.55
N LYS A 121 -5.36 22.51 -7.74
CA LYS A 121 -4.40 22.02 -6.75
C LYS A 121 -3.34 23.09 -6.43
N GLU A 122 -2.77 23.73 -7.43
CA GLU A 122 -1.77 24.79 -7.22
C GLU A 122 -2.34 26.02 -6.51
N ILE A 123 -3.54 26.44 -6.87
CA ILE A 123 -4.26 27.54 -6.17
C ILE A 123 -4.48 27.16 -4.70
N ALA A 124 -5.01 25.97 -4.43
CA ALA A 124 -5.23 25.48 -3.07
C ALA A 124 -3.92 25.42 -2.27
N ARG A 125 -2.82 25.00 -2.90
CA ARG A 125 -1.49 24.98 -2.28
C ARG A 125 -1.04 26.38 -1.86
N HIS A 126 -1.16 27.36 -2.74
CA HIS A 126 -0.78 28.74 -2.44
C HIS A 126 -1.61 29.33 -1.29
N LEU A 127 -2.92 29.09 -1.30
CA LEU A 127 -3.80 29.54 -0.22
C LEU A 127 -3.42 28.91 1.12
N CYS A 128 -3.18 27.61 1.17
CA CYS A 128 -2.75 26.96 2.39
C CYS A 128 -1.38 27.44 2.89
N GLN A 129 -0.43 27.66 2.00
CA GLN A 129 0.88 28.22 2.36
C GLN A 129 0.78 29.64 2.94
N SER A 130 -0.13 30.48 2.43
CA SER A 130 -0.36 31.81 2.98
C SER A 130 -0.99 31.79 4.38
N LEU A 131 -1.53 30.65 4.81
CA LEU A 131 -2.09 30.41 6.14
C LEU A 131 -1.14 29.61 7.06
N ASP A 132 0.15 29.46 6.70
CA ASP A 132 1.16 28.66 7.41
C ASP A 132 0.76 27.19 7.58
N LEU A 133 -0.06 26.65 6.68
CA LEU A 133 -0.45 25.24 6.70
C LEU A 133 0.54 24.40 5.89
N SER A 134 1.09 23.35 6.51
CA SER A 134 1.93 22.36 5.82
C SER A 134 1.08 21.42 4.97
N LEU A 135 1.51 21.15 3.73
CA LEU A 135 0.79 20.32 2.78
C LEU A 135 1.63 19.13 2.31
N ILE A 136 0.97 17.97 2.22
CA ILE A 136 1.49 16.79 1.54
C ILE A 136 0.66 16.59 0.28
N HIS A 137 1.32 16.55 -0.89
CA HIS A 137 0.65 16.30 -2.16
C HIS A 137 0.70 14.82 -2.53
N ILE A 138 -0.48 14.26 -2.84
CA ILE A 138 -0.61 12.97 -3.51
C ILE A 138 -1.39 13.23 -4.79
N SER A 139 -0.77 13.02 -5.95
CA SER A 139 -1.43 13.11 -7.24
C SER A 139 -1.26 11.82 -8.02
N GLU A 140 -2.35 11.28 -8.54
CA GLU A 140 -2.25 10.23 -9.55
C GLU A 140 -1.77 10.85 -10.87
N PRO A 141 -0.87 10.17 -11.60
CA PRO A 141 -0.57 10.57 -12.98
C PRO A 141 -1.86 10.49 -13.79
N THR A 142 -2.22 11.61 -14.43
CA THR A 142 -3.33 11.63 -15.37
C THR A 142 -3.03 10.63 -16.48
N ARG A 143 -3.78 9.53 -16.56
CA ARG A 143 -3.76 8.67 -17.73
C ARG A 143 -4.27 9.52 -18.92
N PRO A 144 -3.50 9.66 -20.01
CA PRO A 144 -4.05 10.25 -21.20
C PRO A 144 -5.23 9.37 -21.64
N LEU A 145 -6.38 10.00 -21.88
CA LEU A 145 -7.51 9.35 -22.54
C LEU A 145 -7.07 9.08 -23.98
N HIS A 146 -6.82 7.84 -24.27
CA HIS A 146 -6.63 7.36 -25.65
C HIS A 146 -7.97 7.05 -26.28
#